data_35eae0631f7e86916398df9e1541bc4b
#
_entry.id   35eae0631f7e86916398df9e1541bc4b
#
_cell.length_a   1.000
_cell.length_b   1.000
_cell.length_c   1.000
_cell.angle_alpha   90.00
_cell.angle_beta   90.00
_cell.angle_gamma   90.00
#
_symmetry.space_group_name_H-M   'P 1'
#
loop_
_entity.id
_entity.type
_entity.pdbx_description
1 polymer ?
#
loop_
_entity_poly.entity_id
_entity_poly.type
_entity_poly.pdbx_seq_one_letter_code
_entity_poly.pdbx_strand_id
1 'polypeptide(L)'
;WGQSEIGTVQPVQFIGSKCKELNIMFHLDGTQILSNGIFSWKDLKCDFLSLSAHKFGGPKGIGILLTKEKSRQILKNKDISLTQEFSIRQGTQALPLIAGMYESLKNIKGKIKIYDYITEFPSNNIKKLKNYFFQKIKDNNHIKITGSINHRLPNHISFLLLNKLFEPIRAYKIVNFMSDNKIAISSGSACSSSSGKPSSTLKNIGLKDDELYSNIRVTLGSINNKSEIDKFLELIQICIDKF
;
A
#
# COMPACT_ATOMS: atom_id res chain seq x y z
N TRP A 1 3.92 -2.35 -7.26
CA TRP A 1 3.79 -0.95 -7.60
C TRP A 1 3.89 -0.04 -6.37
N GLY A 2 3.04 -0.22 -5.38
CA GLY A 2 3.08 0.49 -4.10
C GLY A 2 3.34 -0.45 -2.94
N GLN A 3 4.42 -0.24 -2.20
CA GLN A 3 4.79 -1.11 -1.09
C GLN A 3 3.90 -0.86 0.13
N SER A 4 3.27 -1.91 0.65
CA SER A 4 2.20 -1.81 1.66
C SER A 4 2.69 -1.43 3.07
N GLU A 5 3.96 -1.60 3.39
CA GLU A 5 4.51 -1.42 4.72
C GLU A 5 5.19 -0.06 4.89
N ILE A 6 5.90 0.40 3.86
CA ILE A 6 6.64 1.66 3.87
C ILE A 6 6.09 2.72 2.91
N GLY A 7 5.06 2.37 2.14
CA GLY A 7 4.34 3.27 1.25
C GLY A 7 5.07 3.69 -0.03
N THR A 8 6.30 3.25 -0.24
CA THR A 8 7.10 3.66 -1.41
C THR A 8 6.45 3.18 -2.72
N VAL A 9 6.38 4.05 -3.72
CA VAL A 9 5.86 3.79 -5.06
C VAL A 9 7.03 3.57 -6.02
N GLN A 10 7.01 2.47 -6.76
CA GLN A 10 8.05 2.08 -7.70
C GLN A 10 7.86 2.73 -9.08
N PRO A 11 8.94 2.98 -9.85
CA PRO A 11 8.90 3.56 -11.20
C PRO A 11 8.54 2.48 -12.24
N VAL A 12 7.29 2.01 -12.20
CA VAL A 12 6.84 0.80 -12.93
C VAL A 12 6.94 0.91 -14.44
N GLN A 13 6.83 2.11 -15.01
CA GLN A 13 6.98 2.31 -16.45
C GLN A 13 8.44 2.15 -16.90
N PHE A 14 9.38 2.70 -16.13
CA PHE A 14 10.80 2.51 -16.39
C PHE A 14 11.19 1.04 -16.26
N ILE A 15 10.77 0.37 -15.18
CA ILE A 15 11.02 -1.07 -14.98
C ILE A 15 10.43 -1.87 -16.14
N GLY A 16 9.18 -1.62 -16.53
CA GLY A 16 8.52 -2.29 -17.64
C GLY A 16 9.20 -2.05 -18.99
N SER A 17 9.73 -0.83 -19.23
CA SER A 17 10.54 -0.57 -20.43
C SER A 17 11.79 -1.44 -20.46
N LYS A 18 12.51 -1.53 -19.33
CA LYS A 18 13.72 -2.37 -19.23
C LYS A 18 13.42 -3.87 -19.36
N CYS A 19 12.34 -4.34 -18.75
CA CYS A 19 11.89 -5.72 -18.93
C CYS A 19 11.60 -6.02 -20.42
N LYS A 20 10.95 -5.10 -21.12
CA LYS A 20 10.67 -5.26 -22.56
C LYS A 20 11.94 -5.27 -23.41
N GLU A 21 12.90 -4.36 -23.15
CA GLU A 21 14.20 -4.33 -23.82
C GLU A 21 14.97 -5.63 -23.65
N LEU A 22 14.89 -6.25 -22.47
CA LEU A 22 15.58 -7.48 -22.11
C LEU A 22 14.76 -8.76 -22.41
N ASN A 23 13.57 -8.62 -23.02
CA ASN A 23 12.64 -9.73 -23.26
C ASN A 23 12.28 -10.51 -21.99
N ILE A 24 12.14 -9.81 -20.85
CA ILE A 24 11.75 -10.36 -19.54
C ILE A 24 10.27 -10.07 -19.32
N MET A 25 9.53 -11.10 -18.88
CA MET A 25 8.13 -10.92 -18.49
C MET A 25 8.03 -10.14 -17.18
N PHE A 26 7.09 -9.21 -17.14
CA PHE A 26 6.89 -8.34 -15.99
C PHE A 26 5.50 -8.51 -15.39
N HIS A 27 5.45 -9.07 -14.18
CA HIS A 27 4.24 -9.10 -13.36
C HIS A 27 4.30 -7.99 -12.31
N LEU A 28 3.25 -7.20 -12.24
CA LEU A 28 3.10 -6.07 -11.34
C LEU A 28 2.03 -6.38 -10.28
N ASP A 29 2.39 -6.34 -9.01
CA ASP A 29 1.41 -6.28 -7.93
C ASP A 29 0.94 -4.83 -7.74
N GLY A 30 -0.29 -4.55 -8.16
CA GLY A 30 -0.95 -3.24 -8.04
C GLY A 30 -1.96 -3.16 -6.90
N THR A 31 -1.93 -4.10 -5.96
CA THR A 31 -2.92 -4.24 -4.88
C THR A 31 -3.15 -2.95 -4.09
N GLN A 32 -2.12 -2.12 -3.88
CA GLN A 32 -2.21 -0.88 -3.11
C GLN A 32 -2.61 0.36 -3.93
N ILE A 33 -2.84 0.22 -5.23
CA ILE A 33 -2.95 1.39 -6.13
C ILE A 33 -4.38 1.90 -6.27
N LEU A 34 -5.36 1.02 -6.50
CA LEU A 34 -6.72 1.43 -6.84
C LEU A 34 -7.43 2.24 -5.73
N SER A 35 -7.06 2.08 -4.48
CA SER A 35 -7.55 2.94 -3.39
C SER A 35 -7.18 4.42 -3.56
N ASN A 36 -6.25 4.74 -4.45
CA ASN A 36 -5.73 6.08 -4.68
C ASN A 36 -6.14 6.69 -6.04
N GLY A 37 -6.91 5.98 -6.85
CA GLY A 37 -7.41 6.45 -8.14
C GLY A 37 -7.40 5.36 -9.22
N ILE A 38 -7.99 5.68 -10.36
CA ILE A 38 -8.07 4.80 -11.54
C ILE A 38 -6.92 5.10 -12.50
N PHE A 39 -6.36 4.08 -13.11
CA PHE A 39 -5.31 4.17 -14.13
C PHE A 39 -5.75 3.49 -15.45
N SER A 40 -5.03 3.79 -16.53
CA SER A 40 -5.22 3.12 -17.82
C SER A 40 -4.34 1.87 -17.90
N TRP A 41 -4.97 0.69 -17.98
CA TRP A 41 -4.27 -0.58 -18.19
C TRP A 41 -3.48 -0.61 -19.50
N LYS A 42 -4.01 0.04 -20.55
CA LYS A 42 -3.36 0.06 -21.88
C LYS A 42 -1.99 0.72 -21.85
N ASP A 43 -1.83 1.72 -20.97
CA ASP A 43 -0.62 2.54 -20.88
C ASP A 43 0.48 1.88 -20.02
N LEU A 44 0.13 0.83 -19.26
CA LEU A 44 1.12 0.12 -18.43
C LEU A 44 2.00 -0.82 -19.26
N LYS A 45 3.30 -0.73 -19.04
CA LYS A 45 4.34 -1.56 -19.69
C LYS A 45 4.60 -2.84 -18.89
N CYS A 46 3.56 -3.55 -18.48
CA CYS A 46 3.67 -4.86 -17.81
C CYS A 46 2.83 -5.90 -18.53
N ASP A 47 3.15 -7.17 -18.34
CA ASP A 47 2.46 -8.32 -18.95
C ASP A 47 1.26 -8.73 -18.11
N PHE A 48 1.42 -8.66 -16.79
CA PHE A 48 0.41 -9.05 -15.80
C PHE A 48 0.28 -8.00 -14.72
N LEU A 49 -0.94 -7.85 -14.19
CA LEU A 49 -1.20 -6.99 -13.04
C LEU A 49 -2.21 -7.65 -12.10
N SER A 50 -1.82 -7.83 -10.85
CA SER A 50 -2.72 -8.34 -9.79
C SER A 50 -3.31 -7.20 -8.97
N LEU A 51 -4.61 -7.31 -8.66
CA LEU A 51 -5.37 -6.39 -7.83
C LEU A 51 -6.24 -7.14 -6.83
N SER A 52 -6.51 -6.57 -5.67
CA SER A 52 -7.30 -7.19 -4.60
C SER A 52 -8.46 -6.29 -4.19
N ALA A 53 -9.70 -6.78 -4.30
CA ALA A 53 -10.91 -5.97 -4.13
C ALA A 53 -10.99 -5.29 -2.75
N HIS A 54 -10.65 -6.01 -1.68
CA HIS A 54 -10.72 -5.46 -0.32
C HIS A 54 -9.78 -4.29 -0.03
N LYS A 55 -8.81 -4.02 -0.91
CA LYS A 55 -7.89 -2.86 -0.76
C LYS A 55 -8.46 -1.55 -1.33
N PHE A 56 -9.54 -1.64 -2.11
CA PHE A 56 -10.23 -0.45 -2.64
C PHE A 56 -11.73 -0.42 -2.30
N GLY A 57 -12.10 -1.05 -1.17
CA GLY A 57 -13.46 -1.00 -0.63
C GLY A 57 -14.39 -2.11 -1.12
N GLY A 58 -13.88 -3.09 -1.86
CA GLY A 58 -14.61 -4.27 -2.30
C GLY A 58 -14.58 -5.42 -1.27
N PRO A 59 -15.27 -6.53 -1.56
CA PRO A 59 -15.33 -7.67 -0.68
C PRO A 59 -13.98 -8.41 -0.57
N LYS A 60 -13.76 -9.09 0.57
CA LYS A 60 -12.67 -10.06 0.72
C LYS A 60 -12.96 -11.32 -0.10
N GLY A 61 -11.91 -12.02 -0.51
CA GLY A 61 -12.01 -13.30 -1.21
C GLY A 61 -12.07 -13.19 -2.75
N ILE A 62 -11.95 -11.98 -3.32
CA ILE A 62 -11.91 -11.75 -4.75
C ILE A 62 -10.80 -10.77 -5.14
N GLY A 63 -10.23 -10.99 -6.31
CA GLY A 63 -9.22 -10.14 -6.94
C GLY A 63 -9.30 -10.20 -8.45
N ILE A 64 -8.44 -9.46 -9.12
CA ILE A 64 -8.35 -9.35 -10.58
C ILE A 64 -6.91 -9.68 -11.01
N LEU A 65 -6.75 -10.49 -12.04
CA LEU A 65 -5.53 -10.62 -12.80
C LEU A 65 -5.76 -10.04 -14.20
N LEU A 66 -5.16 -8.89 -14.50
CA LEU A 66 -5.13 -8.34 -15.84
C LEU A 66 -3.94 -8.92 -16.60
N THR A 67 -4.15 -9.29 -17.87
CA THR A 67 -3.11 -9.90 -18.70
C THR A 67 -3.07 -9.24 -20.08
N LYS A 68 -1.87 -8.99 -20.63
CA LYS A 68 -1.74 -8.68 -22.06
C LYS A 68 -2.01 -9.95 -22.87
N GLU A 69 -2.58 -9.82 -24.08
CA GLU A 69 -3.01 -10.96 -24.88
C GLU A 69 -1.88 -11.94 -25.18
N LYS A 70 -0.72 -11.44 -25.60
CA LYS A 70 0.46 -12.27 -25.88
C LYS A 70 0.92 -13.06 -24.66
N SER A 71 1.00 -12.41 -23.51
CA SER A 71 1.50 -12.99 -22.28
C SER A 71 0.51 -13.99 -21.66
N ARG A 72 -0.80 -13.79 -21.89
CA ARG A 72 -1.85 -14.68 -21.41
C ARG A 72 -1.69 -16.13 -21.88
N GLN A 73 -1.13 -16.36 -23.09
CA GLN A 73 -0.93 -17.69 -23.63
C GLN A 73 -0.07 -18.60 -22.72
N ILE A 74 0.85 -17.99 -21.96
CA ILE A 74 1.76 -18.72 -21.04
C ILE A 74 1.00 -19.26 -19.82
N LEU A 75 -0.08 -18.58 -19.42
CA LEU A 75 -0.91 -18.98 -18.26
C LEU A 75 -1.93 -20.05 -18.62
N LYS A 76 -2.17 -20.31 -19.91
CA LYS A 76 -3.13 -21.34 -20.32
C LYS A 76 -2.65 -22.72 -19.87
N ASN A 77 -3.51 -23.40 -19.13
CA ASN A 77 -3.29 -24.79 -18.83
C ASN A 77 -3.73 -25.64 -20.04
N LYS A 78 -2.81 -26.35 -20.68
CA LYS A 78 -3.05 -27.19 -21.84
C LYS A 78 -3.93 -28.40 -21.52
N ASP A 79 -3.97 -28.83 -20.26
CA ASP A 79 -4.73 -29.99 -19.80
C ASP A 79 -6.18 -29.65 -19.45
N ILE A 80 -6.57 -28.38 -19.58
CA ILE A 80 -7.91 -27.90 -19.24
C ILE A 80 -8.77 -27.86 -20.50
N SER A 81 -9.77 -28.74 -20.56
CA SER A 81 -10.78 -28.76 -21.63
C SER A 81 -11.82 -27.64 -21.53
N LEU A 82 -11.87 -26.93 -20.41
CA LEU A 82 -12.85 -25.88 -20.14
C LEU A 82 -12.32 -24.50 -20.53
N THR A 83 -13.22 -23.63 -21.01
CA THR A 83 -12.89 -22.29 -21.54
C THR A 83 -13.00 -21.16 -20.50
N GLN A 84 -13.35 -21.48 -19.25
CA GLN A 84 -13.53 -20.47 -18.19
C GLN A 84 -12.25 -19.68 -17.97
N GLU A 85 -12.40 -18.37 -17.71
CA GLU A 85 -11.29 -17.46 -17.48
C GLU A 85 -10.15 -17.64 -18.49
N PHE A 86 -10.50 -17.73 -19.79
CA PHE A 86 -9.54 -17.97 -20.90
C PHE A 86 -8.70 -19.25 -20.72
N SER A 87 -9.25 -20.29 -20.12
CA SER A 87 -8.55 -21.55 -19.78
C SER A 87 -7.42 -21.39 -18.74
N ILE A 88 -7.47 -20.35 -17.92
CA ILE A 88 -6.48 -20.09 -16.86
C ILE A 88 -6.99 -20.61 -15.50
N ARG A 89 -8.28 -20.36 -15.19
CA ARG A 89 -8.86 -20.70 -13.89
C ARG A 89 -10.25 -21.27 -14.05
N GLN A 90 -10.47 -22.44 -13.50
CA GLN A 90 -11.77 -23.13 -13.47
C GLN A 90 -12.55 -22.84 -12.18
N GLY A 91 -13.82 -23.21 -12.20
CA GLY A 91 -14.73 -23.19 -11.07
C GLY A 91 -15.83 -22.13 -11.20
N THR A 92 -16.96 -22.39 -10.57
CA THR A 92 -18.10 -21.47 -10.56
C THR A 92 -17.70 -20.10 -10.06
N GLN A 93 -18.09 -19.07 -10.80
CA GLN A 93 -17.76 -17.69 -10.47
C GLN A 93 -18.55 -17.22 -9.25
N ALA A 94 -17.88 -16.51 -8.34
CA ALA A 94 -18.49 -15.93 -7.15
C ALA A 94 -19.22 -14.61 -7.49
N LEU A 95 -20.36 -14.69 -8.20
CA LEU A 95 -21.12 -13.53 -8.69
C LEU A 95 -21.36 -12.44 -7.66
N PRO A 96 -21.77 -12.73 -6.40
CA PRO A 96 -21.95 -11.68 -5.39
C PRO A 96 -20.66 -10.89 -5.10
N LEU A 97 -19.50 -11.58 -5.06
CA LEU A 97 -18.21 -10.93 -4.85
C LEU A 97 -17.78 -10.10 -6.06
N ILE A 98 -18.06 -10.58 -7.29
CA ILE A 98 -17.81 -9.85 -8.53
C ILE A 98 -18.64 -8.57 -8.58
N ALA A 99 -19.93 -8.66 -8.26
CA ALA A 99 -20.83 -7.51 -8.23
C ALA A 99 -20.37 -6.46 -7.18
N GLY A 100 -20.01 -6.90 -5.97
CA GLY A 100 -19.49 -6.01 -4.93
C GLY A 100 -18.15 -5.35 -5.32
N MET A 101 -17.26 -6.09 -5.98
CA MET A 101 -16.03 -5.55 -6.53
C MET A 101 -16.29 -4.50 -7.63
N TYR A 102 -17.21 -4.78 -8.54
CA TYR A 102 -17.61 -3.86 -9.60
C TYR A 102 -18.16 -2.53 -9.05
N GLU A 103 -19.07 -2.59 -8.06
CA GLU A 103 -19.59 -1.38 -7.40
C GLU A 103 -18.49 -0.58 -6.71
N SER A 104 -17.52 -1.26 -6.09
CA SER A 104 -16.38 -0.59 -5.46
C SER A 104 -15.50 0.12 -6.49
N LEU A 105 -15.27 -0.49 -7.66
CA LEU A 105 -14.52 0.14 -8.76
C LEU A 105 -15.20 1.41 -9.27
N LYS A 106 -16.53 1.40 -9.39
CA LYS A 106 -17.32 2.59 -9.82
C LYS A 106 -17.17 3.77 -8.88
N ASN A 107 -16.96 3.51 -7.60
CA ASN A 107 -16.83 4.53 -6.57
C ASN A 107 -15.43 5.15 -6.49
N ILE A 108 -14.41 4.58 -7.16
CA ILE A 108 -13.06 5.13 -7.18
C ILE A 108 -13.03 6.40 -8.03
N LYS A 109 -12.60 7.51 -7.42
CA LYS A 109 -12.54 8.82 -8.08
C LYS A 109 -11.08 9.24 -8.33
N GLY A 110 -10.92 9.99 -9.41
CA GLY A 110 -9.62 10.57 -9.78
C GLY A 110 -8.76 9.64 -10.65
N LYS A 111 -7.97 10.25 -11.53
CA LYS A 111 -7.13 9.55 -12.50
C LYS A 111 -5.67 9.62 -12.06
N ILE A 112 -5.03 8.46 -12.02
CA ILE A 112 -3.58 8.31 -11.82
C ILE A 112 -2.91 8.49 -13.17
N LYS A 113 -1.91 9.35 -13.24
CA LYS A 113 -1.05 9.53 -14.42
C LYS A 113 0.27 8.80 -14.16
N ILE A 114 0.76 8.12 -15.18
CA ILE A 114 1.92 7.24 -15.08
C ILE A 114 2.96 7.72 -16.07
N TYR A 115 4.10 8.13 -15.55
CA TYR A 115 5.27 8.56 -16.32
C TYR A 115 6.42 7.57 -16.09
N ASP A 116 7.50 7.68 -16.85
CA ASP A 116 8.60 6.70 -16.78
C ASP A 116 9.13 6.51 -15.35
N TYR A 117 9.37 7.59 -14.63
CA TYR A 117 9.94 7.53 -13.26
C TYR A 117 8.96 7.88 -12.15
N ILE A 118 7.78 8.42 -12.48
CA ILE A 118 6.86 9.00 -11.50
C ILE A 118 5.44 8.48 -11.73
N THR A 119 4.77 8.12 -10.64
CA THR A 119 3.32 7.95 -10.60
C THR A 119 2.71 9.19 -9.93
N GLU A 120 1.92 9.94 -10.69
CA GLU A 120 1.20 11.10 -10.19
C GLU A 120 -0.21 10.70 -9.76
N PHE A 121 -0.50 10.83 -8.48
CA PHE A 121 -1.82 10.57 -7.92
C PHE A 121 -2.70 11.82 -7.97
N PRO A 122 -4.04 11.66 -8.10
CA PRO A 122 -4.96 12.77 -8.11
C PRO A 122 -4.84 13.59 -6.80
N SER A 123 -4.98 14.91 -6.93
CA SER A 123 -5.05 15.80 -5.76
C SER A 123 -6.42 15.63 -5.11
N ASN A 124 -6.47 15.01 -3.94
CA ASN A 124 -7.67 14.80 -3.14
C ASN A 124 -7.41 15.11 -1.66
N ASN A 125 -8.45 15.00 -0.84
CA ASN A 125 -8.35 15.26 0.60
C ASN A 125 -7.30 14.37 1.28
N ILE A 126 -7.22 13.10 0.92
CA ILE A 126 -6.27 12.13 1.50
C ILE A 126 -4.82 12.59 1.28
N LYS A 127 -4.48 12.99 0.04
CA LYS A 127 -3.14 13.52 -0.28
C LYS A 127 -2.84 14.80 0.50
N LYS A 128 -3.83 15.68 0.67
CA LYS A 128 -3.68 16.92 1.47
C LYS A 128 -3.44 16.59 2.94
N LEU A 129 -4.18 15.66 3.52
CA LEU A 129 -4.01 15.22 4.92
C LEU A 129 -2.65 14.58 5.16
N LYS A 130 -2.19 13.71 4.25
CA LYS A 130 -0.84 13.14 4.31
C LYS A 130 0.23 14.24 4.30
N ASN A 131 0.12 15.19 3.37
CA ASN A 131 1.08 16.29 3.26
C ASN A 131 1.05 17.18 4.52
N TYR A 132 -0.13 17.44 5.07
CA TYR A 132 -0.30 18.16 6.33
C TYR A 132 0.39 17.44 7.49
N PHE A 133 0.23 16.12 7.61
CA PHE A 133 0.95 15.34 8.62
C PHE A 133 2.47 15.51 8.49
N PHE A 134 3.02 15.31 7.27
CA PHE A 134 4.47 15.44 7.04
C PHE A 134 4.98 16.87 7.31
N GLN A 135 4.20 17.89 6.99
CA GLN A 135 4.53 19.28 7.31
C GLN A 135 4.63 19.50 8.83
N LYS A 136 3.69 18.94 9.60
CA LYS A 136 3.65 19.09 11.05
C LYS A 136 4.81 18.41 11.78
N ILE A 137 5.28 17.29 11.25
CA ILE A 137 6.36 16.51 11.88
C ILE A 137 7.75 16.86 11.36
N LYS A 138 7.87 17.81 10.42
CA LYS A 138 9.11 18.10 9.69
C LYS A 138 10.33 18.33 10.61
N ASP A 139 10.12 19.03 11.71
CA ASP A 139 11.17 19.40 12.65
C ASP A 139 11.16 18.54 13.94
N ASN A 140 10.39 17.45 13.95
CA ASN A 140 10.32 16.54 15.09
C ASN A 140 11.35 15.40 14.97
N ASN A 141 12.46 15.54 15.70
CA ASN A 141 13.56 14.57 15.67
C ASN A 141 13.24 13.21 16.33
N HIS A 142 12.11 13.10 17.03
CA HIS A 142 11.63 11.82 17.60
C HIS A 142 10.84 10.99 16.60
N ILE A 143 10.61 11.47 15.37
CA ILE A 143 9.89 10.76 14.31
C ILE A 143 10.83 10.48 13.15
N LYS A 144 11.16 9.21 12.93
CA LYS A 144 12.00 8.76 11.81
C LYS A 144 11.12 8.14 10.73
N ILE A 145 10.96 8.84 9.59
CA ILE A 145 10.14 8.37 8.46
C ILE A 145 10.78 7.13 7.83
N THR A 146 9.97 6.13 7.51
CA THR A 146 10.38 4.93 6.76
C THR A 146 9.86 4.99 5.32
N GLY A 147 10.69 4.57 4.36
CA GLY A 147 10.42 4.67 2.93
C GLY A 147 10.52 6.09 2.36
N SER A 148 10.23 6.24 1.07
CA SER A 148 10.31 7.53 0.38
C SER A 148 9.23 8.51 0.86
N ILE A 149 9.56 9.79 1.02
CA ILE A 149 8.60 10.86 1.27
C ILE A 149 7.96 11.30 -0.05
N ASN A 150 8.75 11.48 -1.10
CA ASN A 150 8.33 12.04 -2.39
C ASN A 150 7.58 11.03 -3.25
N HIS A 151 8.09 9.78 -3.31
CA HIS A 151 7.50 8.68 -4.09
C HIS A 151 6.69 7.77 -3.16
N ARG A 152 5.55 8.27 -2.67
CA ARG A 152 4.73 7.60 -1.67
C ARG A 152 3.25 7.56 -2.05
N LEU A 153 2.58 6.45 -1.69
CA LEU A 153 1.13 6.34 -1.77
C LEU A 153 0.44 7.49 -1.00
N PRO A 154 -0.59 8.12 -1.59
CA PRO A 154 -1.27 9.26 -0.96
C PRO A 154 -1.88 8.96 0.42
N ASN A 155 -2.36 7.74 0.60
CA ASN A 155 -3.05 7.31 1.82
C ASN A 155 -2.14 6.67 2.86
N HIS A 156 -0.81 6.74 2.69
CA HIS A 156 0.13 5.96 3.48
C HIS A 156 1.12 6.84 4.25
N ILE A 157 1.22 6.62 5.55
CA ILE A 157 2.21 7.19 6.46
C ILE A 157 2.90 6.04 7.18
N SER A 158 4.22 6.04 7.24
CA SER A 158 5.01 5.03 7.96
C SER A 158 6.23 5.67 8.59
N PHE A 159 6.48 5.36 9.85
CA PHE A 159 7.55 5.94 10.64
C PHE A 159 7.89 5.10 11.87
N LEU A 160 9.05 5.37 12.46
CA LEU A 160 9.42 4.96 13.80
C LEU A 160 9.21 6.12 14.77
N LEU A 161 8.84 5.82 16.01
CA LEU A 161 8.75 6.79 17.08
C LEU A 161 9.86 6.52 18.09
N LEU A 162 10.61 7.56 18.44
CA LEU A 162 11.68 7.53 19.42
C LEU A 162 11.21 8.20 20.72
N ASN A 163 11.62 7.66 21.86
CA ASN A 163 11.35 8.28 23.18
C ASN A 163 12.27 9.48 23.45
N LYS A 164 12.19 10.09 24.62
CA LYS A 164 13.04 11.24 25.03
C LYS A 164 14.54 10.93 25.03
N LEU A 165 14.92 9.67 25.14
CA LEU A 165 16.31 9.20 25.07
C LEU A 165 16.72 8.83 23.64
N PHE A 166 15.89 9.10 22.64
CA PHE A 166 16.08 8.73 21.24
C PHE A 166 16.16 7.22 20.98
N GLU A 167 15.57 6.41 21.87
CA GLU A 167 15.44 4.97 21.68
C GLU A 167 14.14 4.62 20.98
N PRO A 168 14.12 3.60 20.07
CA PRO A 168 12.92 3.20 19.36
C PRO A 168 11.83 2.65 20.30
N ILE A 169 10.66 3.24 20.28
CA ILE A 169 9.50 2.75 21.03
C ILE A 169 8.91 1.54 20.29
N ARG A 170 8.73 0.41 20.96
CA ARG A 170 8.10 -0.78 20.38
C ARG A 170 6.69 -0.47 19.85
N ALA A 171 6.43 -0.79 18.59
CA ALA A 171 5.19 -0.46 17.90
C ALA A 171 3.93 -0.93 18.63
N TYR A 172 3.96 -2.12 19.27
CA TYR A 172 2.80 -2.64 20.00
C TYR A 172 2.35 -1.72 21.16
N LYS A 173 3.30 -1.05 21.84
CA LYS A 173 2.97 -0.09 22.90
C LYS A 173 2.17 1.08 22.35
N ILE A 174 2.60 1.61 21.19
CA ILE A 174 1.95 2.74 20.53
C ILE A 174 0.59 2.31 19.96
N VAL A 175 0.51 1.14 19.33
CA VAL A 175 -0.75 0.60 18.78
C VAL A 175 -1.79 0.43 19.88
N ASN A 176 -1.41 -0.16 21.02
CA ASN A 176 -2.32 -0.34 22.16
C ASN A 176 -2.76 1.02 22.73
N PHE A 177 -1.83 1.93 22.97
CA PHE A 177 -2.16 3.27 23.46
C PHE A 177 -3.10 4.03 22.52
N MET A 178 -2.86 3.97 21.21
CA MET A 178 -3.74 4.59 20.21
C MET A 178 -5.12 3.92 20.18
N SER A 179 -5.18 2.60 20.31
CA SER A 179 -6.43 1.84 20.37
C SER A 179 -7.27 2.23 21.58
N ASP A 180 -6.66 2.40 22.77
CA ASP A 180 -7.33 2.88 23.98
C ASP A 180 -7.92 4.29 23.78
N ASN A 181 -7.26 5.10 22.94
CA ASN A 181 -7.72 6.43 22.53
C ASN A 181 -8.62 6.44 21.29
N LYS A 182 -9.15 5.27 20.87
CA LYS A 182 -10.06 5.10 19.72
C LYS A 182 -9.45 5.45 18.37
N ILE A 183 -8.14 5.32 18.21
CA ILE A 183 -7.42 5.50 16.95
C ILE A 183 -6.85 4.15 16.50
N ALA A 184 -7.29 3.68 15.34
CA ALA A 184 -6.82 2.44 14.74
C ALA A 184 -5.60 2.69 13.85
N ILE A 185 -4.46 2.12 14.23
CA ILE A 185 -3.22 2.09 13.45
C ILE A 185 -2.66 0.66 13.42
N SER A 186 -1.60 0.44 12.65
CA SER A 186 -0.98 -0.88 12.55
C SER A 186 0.52 -0.82 12.81
N SER A 187 1.07 -1.88 13.34
CA SER A 187 2.52 -2.13 13.35
C SER A 187 2.93 -2.89 12.10
N GLY A 188 4.05 -2.54 11.48
CA GLY A 188 4.71 -3.29 10.41
C GLY A 188 3.79 -3.87 9.33
N SER A 189 4.09 -5.08 8.84
CA SER A 189 3.22 -5.82 7.92
C SER A 189 2.19 -6.65 8.69
N ALA A 190 0.94 -6.67 8.22
CA ALA A 190 -0.13 -7.49 8.79
C ALA A 190 0.20 -9.00 8.78
N CYS A 191 1.06 -9.46 7.86
CA CYS A 191 1.45 -10.86 7.71
C CYS A 191 2.57 -11.29 8.68
N SER A 192 3.46 -10.38 9.08
CA SER A 192 4.56 -10.70 10.01
C SER A 192 4.15 -10.62 11.48
N SER A 193 3.03 -9.97 11.81
CA SER A 193 2.53 -9.87 13.17
C SER A 193 2.16 -11.23 13.80
N SER A 194 1.80 -12.23 12.99
CA SER A 194 1.47 -13.59 13.44
C SER A 194 2.70 -14.51 13.59
N SER A 195 3.82 -14.21 12.93
CA SER A 195 5.02 -15.08 12.93
C SER A 195 6.07 -14.69 13.96
N GLY A 196 5.93 -13.55 14.63
CA GLY A 196 6.93 -13.01 15.58
C GLY A 196 8.28 -12.59 14.92
N LYS A 197 8.42 -12.79 13.60
CA LYS A 197 9.64 -12.45 12.86
C LYS A 197 9.62 -10.99 12.40
N PRO A 198 10.78 -10.32 12.40
CA PRO A 198 10.88 -8.96 11.89
C PRO A 198 10.58 -8.90 10.38
N SER A 199 10.09 -7.76 9.93
CA SER A 199 9.80 -7.54 8.50
C SER A 199 11.08 -7.58 7.67
N SER A 200 11.07 -8.40 6.60
CA SER A 200 12.14 -8.41 5.61
C SER A 200 12.26 -7.08 4.86
N THR A 201 11.13 -6.40 4.61
CA THR A 201 11.10 -5.07 3.98
C THR A 201 11.86 -4.05 4.83
N LEU A 202 11.56 -3.98 6.14
CA LEU A 202 12.22 -3.05 7.05
C LEU A 202 13.72 -3.35 7.19
N LYS A 203 14.08 -4.63 7.27
CA LYS A 203 15.48 -5.05 7.26
C LYS A 203 16.21 -4.63 5.99
N ASN A 204 15.60 -4.85 4.83
CA ASN A 204 16.21 -4.54 3.53
C ASN A 204 16.36 -3.04 3.25
N ILE A 205 15.57 -2.17 3.91
CA ILE A 205 15.78 -0.72 3.86
C ILE A 205 16.77 -0.21 4.91
N GLY A 206 17.44 -1.12 5.65
CA GLY A 206 18.53 -0.79 6.56
C GLY A 206 18.14 -0.55 8.02
N LEU A 207 16.89 -0.85 8.42
CA LEU A 207 16.52 -0.80 9.83
C LEU A 207 17.16 -1.97 10.60
N LYS A 208 17.58 -1.72 11.83
CA LYS A 208 18.33 -2.68 12.66
C LYS A 208 17.61 -2.92 13.98
N ASP A 209 17.83 -4.11 14.54
CA ASP A 209 17.48 -4.49 15.90
C ASP A 209 16.07 -4.00 16.34
N ASP A 210 16.02 -3.13 17.34
CA ASP A 210 14.78 -2.61 17.90
C ASP A 210 13.95 -1.76 16.93
N GLU A 211 14.57 -1.12 15.95
CA GLU A 211 13.86 -0.38 14.90
C GLU A 211 12.94 -1.29 14.08
N LEU A 212 13.31 -2.57 13.86
CA LEU A 212 12.49 -3.54 13.13
C LEU A 212 11.12 -3.81 13.78
N TYR A 213 11.04 -3.64 15.10
CA TYR A 213 9.81 -3.86 15.87
C TYR A 213 9.09 -2.57 16.26
N SER A 214 9.58 -1.43 15.78
CA SER A 214 9.12 -0.09 16.18
C SER A 214 8.37 0.65 15.06
N ASN A 215 8.30 0.05 13.86
CA ASN A 215 7.65 0.70 12.71
C ASN A 215 6.13 0.76 12.85
N ILE A 216 5.59 1.95 12.70
CA ILE A 216 4.15 2.26 12.71
C ILE A 216 3.69 2.55 11.30
N ARG A 217 2.50 2.06 10.97
CA ARG A 217 1.82 2.37 9.72
C ARG A 217 0.44 2.97 9.98
N VAL A 218 0.20 4.12 9.38
CA VAL A 218 -1.10 4.79 9.39
C VAL A 218 -1.64 4.85 7.98
N THR A 219 -2.89 4.44 7.80
CA THR A 219 -3.57 4.49 6.51
C THR A 219 -4.74 5.44 6.60
N LEU A 220 -4.73 6.47 5.73
CA LEU A 220 -5.79 7.47 5.65
C LEU A 220 -6.90 7.01 4.70
N GLY A 221 -8.13 7.30 5.06
CA GLY A 221 -9.34 7.08 4.25
C GLY A 221 -10.04 8.39 3.87
N SER A 222 -11.06 8.29 3.00
CA SER A 222 -11.84 9.44 2.53
C SER A 222 -12.62 10.15 3.63
N ILE A 223 -12.90 9.45 4.73
CA ILE A 223 -13.65 9.97 5.89
C ILE A 223 -12.78 10.78 6.85
N ASN A 224 -11.45 10.65 6.77
CA ASN A 224 -10.55 11.36 7.68
C ASN A 224 -10.54 12.86 7.43
N ASN A 225 -10.25 13.60 8.47
CA ASN A 225 -10.20 15.05 8.48
C ASN A 225 -8.97 15.59 9.23
N LYS A 226 -8.77 16.91 9.19
CA LYS A 226 -7.59 17.55 9.74
C LYS A 226 -7.53 17.45 11.27
N SER A 227 -8.67 17.59 11.96
CA SER A 227 -8.71 17.52 13.43
C SER A 227 -8.31 16.15 13.97
N GLU A 228 -8.60 15.07 13.22
CA GLU A 228 -8.13 13.72 13.56
C GLU A 228 -6.61 13.58 13.44
N ILE A 229 -6.00 14.23 12.44
CA ILE A 229 -4.54 14.30 12.32
C ILE A 229 -3.94 15.08 13.49
N ASP A 230 -4.52 16.21 13.87
CA ASP A 230 -4.05 17.03 14.98
C ASP A 230 -4.12 16.23 16.30
N LYS A 231 -5.26 15.57 16.57
CA LYS A 231 -5.41 14.68 17.74
C LYS A 231 -4.39 13.52 17.73
N PHE A 232 -4.16 12.93 16.58
CA PHE A 232 -3.16 11.87 16.46
C PHE A 232 -1.74 12.36 16.79
N LEU A 233 -1.39 13.58 16.34
CA LEU A 233 -0.10 14.21 16.64
C LEU A 233 0.06 14.54 18.13
N GLU A 234 -1.00 15.01 18.80
CA GLU A 234 -1.01 15.20 20.26
C GLU A 234 -0.73 13.88 21.00
N LEU A 235 -1.38 12.80 20.59
CA LEU A 235 -1.16 11.48 21.19
C LEU A 235 0.23 10.91 20.89
N ILE A 236 0.81 11.20 19.71
CA ILE A 236 2.22 10.87 19.42
C ILE A 236 3.14 11.55 20.43
N GLN A 237 2.91 12.84 20.74
CA GLN A 237 3.72 13.55 21.74
C GLN A 237 3.64 12.89 23.12
N ILE A 238 2.43 12.48 23.52
CA ILE A 238 2.25 11.73 24.78
C ILE A 238 3.02 10.39 24.76
N CYS A 239 3.05 9.69 23.63
CA CYS A 239 3.83 8.45 23.51
C CYS A 239 5.34 8.70 23.69
N ILE A 240 5.87 9.78 23.09
CA ILE A 240 7.29 10.17 23.24
C ILE A 240 7.63 10.42 24.72
N ASP A 241 6.71 11.06 25.44
CA ASP A 241 6.90 11.43 26.84
C ASP A 241 6.76 10.26 27.81
N LYS A 242 5.92 9.28 27.46
CA LYS A 242 5.49 8.19 28.34
C LYS A 242 6.38 6.95 28.25
N PHE A 243 6.87 6.60 27.07
CA PHE A 243 7.58 5.34 26.79
C PHE A 243 9.07 5.55 26.59
#